data_3b0b17c964a6ea4ab2a254e523bd2bcf
#
_entry.id   3b0b17c964a6ea4ab2a254e523bd2bcf
#
_cell.length_a   1.000
_cell.length_b   1.000
_cell.length_c   1.000
_cell.angle_alpha   90.00
_cell.angle_beta   90.00
_cell.angle_gamma   90.00
#
_symmetry.space_group_name_H-M   'P 1'
#
loop_
_entity.id
_entity.type
_entity.pdbx_description
1 polymer ?
#
loop_
_entity_poly.entity_id
_entity_poly.type
_entity_poly.pdbx_seq_one_letter_code
_entity_poly.pdbx_strand_id
1 'polypeptide(L)'
;MGSQSVNPVSGKSFGPVIADTSRADLEALMRKSVEAQKIWSKSNFASRANVLSAIADTLDKNVESLSELANSETGLGLARLTGEIARTSFQFREFADEILKGKLGNASFDPEIEAPLPMGHPSFLKIRYPIGVVAVFGASNFPFAFGVLGGDTASALAAGCAVVTKGHPSHPQISLRLIELAHEAIASVNQPADIIALGFGIEFGRDLVQHKSLGAACFTGSKKGGQFLGQLCANRESPIPFYGELGSINPVIVTSTFLNANSDFSQKYLDSLFLGNGQFCTKPSVLFVPSTVNLDQLIGEIVKLAKTQPLLSANSRDSHDTNRDELISKNPLQIFKNLNDADIAITTTNQVLVFTAKQVLNDPTIVRIECFGPTGVVVKYDSDLELEQLITKLDSALVGSIFSEKNEQGRLIGLLLNKVGRIAVNAWPTGVSVTAGQHHGGSFPASTSPLHTSVGRDAMLRFLRPVTVQGVNLSESQNVLGVESYGRL
;
A
#
# COMPACT_ATOMS: atom_id res chain seq x y z
N MET A 1 25.34 6.62 -10.76
CA MET A 1 24.46 5.86 -11.67
C MET A 1 23.17 6.67 -11.80
N GLY A 2 22.21 6.23 -12.57
CA GLY A 2 20.94 6.94 -12.70
C GLY A 2 19.86 6.01 -13.24
N SER A 3 18.60 6.44 -13.19
CA SER A 3 17.45 5.70 -13.73
C SER A 3 16.95 6.38 -15.01
N GLN A 4 16.63 5.62 -16.04
CA GLN A 4 15.98 6.10 -17.25
C GLN A 4 14.66 5.35 -17.42
N SER A 5 13.63 6.06 -17.89
CA SER A 5 12.33 5.45 -18.18
C SER A 5 12.44 4.43 -19.30
N VAL A 6 11.74 3.31 -19.12
CA VAL A 6 11.62 2.25 -20.15
C VAL A 6 10.14 2.03 -20.43
N ASN A 7 9.76 2.06 -21.69
CA ASN A 7 8.41 1.71 -22.08
C ASN A 7 8.28 0.17 -22.09
N PRO A 8 7.45 -0.45 -21.22
CA PRO A 8 7.42 -1.89 -21.10
C PRO A 8 6.75 -2.60 -22.28
N VAL A 9 5.96 -1.89 -23.09
CA VAL A 9 5.35 -2.45 -24.31
C VAL A 9 6.40 -2.59 -25.41
N SER A 10 7.20 -1.55 -25.64
CA SER A 10 8.21 -1.54 -26.70
C SER A 10 9.61 -1.98 -26.26
N GLY A 11 9.87 -2.03 -24.95
CA GLY A 11 11.20 -2.30 -24.37
C GLY A 11 12.20 -1.15 -24.55
N LYS A 12 11.81 -0.02 -25.14
CA LYS A 12 12.71 1.11 -25.44
C LYS A 12 12.82 2.08 -24.28
N SER A 13 14.04 2.51 -23.99
CA SER A 13 14.31 3.62 -23.09
C SER A 13 13.90 4.95 -23.73
N PHE A 14 13.44 5.90 -22.91
CA PHE A 14 13.07 7.25 -23.38
C PHE A 14 13.30 8.28 -22.26
N GLY A 15 13.30 9.57 -22.68
CA GLY A 15 13.53 10.70 -21.78
C GLY A 15 14.95 10.77 -21.20
N PRO A 16 15.23 11.74 -20.34
CA PRO A 16 16.54 11.92 -19.75
C PRO A 16 16.87 10.83 -18.72
N VAL A 17 18.16 10.59 -18.50
CA VAL A 17 18.64 9.82 -17.34
C VAL A 17 18.53 10.72 -16.11
N ILE A 18 17.79 10.28 -15.12
CA ILE A 18 17.67 10.95 -13.83
C ILE A 18 18.78 10.40 -12.93
N ALA A 19 19.70 11.26 -12.52
CA ALA A 19 20.85 10.88 -11.71
C ALA A 19 20.42 10.41 -10.31
N ASP A 20 21.15 9.44 -9.75
CA ASP A 20 21.00 9.08 -8.35
C ASP A 20 21.39 10.27 -7.46
N THR A 21 20.61 10.52 -6.41
CA THR A 21 20.86 11.58 -5.44
C THR A 21 22.09 11.24 -4.63
N SER A 22 23.06 12.14 -4.63
CA SER A 22 24.30 11.97 -3.87
C SER A 22 24.06 12.11 -2.36
N ARG A 23 25.02 11.66 -1.56
CA ARG A 23 24.98 11.84 -0.10
C ARG A 23 25.00 13.33 0.29
N ALA A 24 25.73 14.15 -0.44
CA ALA A 24 25.76 15.61 -0.21
C ALA A 24 24.38 16.25 -0.49
N ASP A 25 23.72 15.81 -1.56
CA ASP A 25 22.35 16.27 -1.89
C ASP A 25 21.34 15.77 -0.87
N LEU A 26 21.46 14.53 -0.37
CA LEU A 26 20.62 14.02 0.72
C LEU A 26 20.74 14.89 1.96
N GLU A 27 21.97 15.23 2.39
CA GLU A 27 22.17 16.10 3.55
C GLU A 27 21.57 17.50 3.34
N ALA A 28 21.64 18.03 2.11
CA ALA A 28 21.02 19.31 1.76
C ALA A 28 19.47 19.22 1.78
N LEU A 29 18.89 18.17 1.20
CA LEU A 29 17.44 17.90 1.23
C LEU A 29 16.96 17.76 2.67
N MET A 30 17.60 16.93 3.46
CA MET A 30 17.21 16.70 4.86
C MET A 30 17.28 17.98 5.70
N ARG A 31 18.31 18.80 5.52
CA ARG A 31 18.40 20.09 6.22
C ARG A 31 17.21 21.00 5.89
N LYS A 32 16.85 21.14 4.60
CA LYS A 32 15.68 21.93 4.17
C LYS A 32 14.37 21.36 4.71
N SER A 33 14.18 20.04 4.61
CA SER A 33 12.97 19.39 5.12
C SER A 33 12.84 19.50 6.64
N VAL A 34 13.95 19.48 7.40
CA VAL A 34 13.92 19.70 8.85
C VAL A 34 13.51 21.15 9.19
N GLU A 35 14.01 22.15 8.46
CA GLU A 35 13.55 23.53 8.67
C GLU A 35 12.07 23.70 8.28
N ALA A 36 11.65 23.13 7.16
CA ALA A 36 10.24 23.13 6.76
C ALA A 36 9.34 22.41 7.80
N GLN A 37 9.80 21.29 8.38
CA GLN A 37 9.11 20.57 9.44
C GLN A 37 8.84 21.43 10.67
N LYS A 38 9.77 22.30 11.07
CA LYS A 38 9.59 23.19 12.23
C LYS A 38 8.41 24.16 12.03
N ILE A 39 8.18 24.58 10.79
CA ILE A 39 7.05 25.44 10.41
C ILE A 39 5.79 24.62 10.27
N TRP A 40 5.86 23.53 9.50
CA TRP A 40 4.73 22.69 9.13
C TRP A 40 4.07 22.02 10.34
N SER A 41 4.85 21.54 11.29
CA SER A 41 4.33 20.92 12.52
C SER A 41 3.48 21.87 13.37
N LYS A 42 3.65 23.18 13.23
CA LYS A 42 2.92 24.22 13.94
C LYS A 42 1.77 24.81 13.11
N SER A 43 1.62 24.41 11.85
CA SER A 43 0.55 24.90 10.99
C SER A 43 -0.82 24.46 11.53
N ASN A 44 -1.83 25.31 11.40
CA ASN A 44 -3.20 24.98 11.78
C ASN A 44 -3.86 24.03 10.75
N PHE A 45 -4.99 23.45 11.10
CA PHE A 45 -5.69 22.50 10.23
C PHE A 45 -6.15 23.11 8.90
N ALA A 46 -6.56 24.38 8.91
CA ALA A 46 -6.96 25.08 7.68
C ALA A 46 -5.77 25.19 6.69
N SER A 47 -4.58 25.56 7.16
CA SER A 47 -3.38 25.63 6.32
C SER A 47 -3.00 24.26 5.75
N ARG A 48 -3.09 23.19 6.56
CA ARG A 48 -2.81 21.82 6.09
C ARG A 48 -3.84 21.37 5.07
N ALA A 49 -5.13 21.60 5.32
CA ALA A 49 -6.22 21.27 4.41
C ALA A 49 -6.09 22.02 3.08
N ASN A 50 -5.71 23.29 3.10
CA ASN A 50 -5.48 24.09 1.90
C ASN A 50 -4.35 23.50 1.03
N VAL A 51 -3.24 23.07 1.64
CA VAL A 51 -2.16 22.38 0.90
C VAL A 51 -2.65 21.08 0.26
N LEU A 52 -3.33 20.25 1.04
CA LEU A 52 -3.85 18.97 0.54
C LEU A 52 -4.83 19.18 -0.62
N SER A 53 -5.74 20.14 -0.50
CA SER A 53 -6.70 20.48 -1.55
C SER A 53 -6.02 21.06 -2.78
N ALA A 54 -5.02 21.95 -2.62
CA ALA A 54 -4.28 22.53 -3.74
C ALA A 54 -3.51 21.46 -4.53
N ILE A 55 -2.92 20.47 -3.85
CA ILE A 55 -2.28 19.32 -4.50
C ILE A 55 -3.32 18.51 -5.28
N ALA A 56 -4.48 18.20 -4.68
CA ALA A 56 -5.55 17.47 -5.35
C ALA A 56 -6.06 18.19 -6.60
N ASP A 57 -6.28 19.50 -6.51
CA ASP A 57 -6.74 20.33 -7.63
C ASP A 57 -5.70 20.39 -8.76
N THR A 58 -4.42 20.39 -8.41
CA THR A 58 -3.33 20.38 -9.37
C THR A 58 -3.22 19.02 -10.09
N LEU A 59 -3.42 17.92 -9.38
CA LEU A 59 -3.50 16.58 -10.00
C LEU A 59 -4.67 16.52 -11.00
N ASP A 60 -5.86 16.97 -10.60
CA ASP A 60 -7.06 16.94 -11.45
C ASP A 60 -6.91 17.81 -12.71
N LYS A 61 -6.21 18.95 -12.60
CA LYS A 61 -5.92 19.82 -13.77
C LYS A 61 -4.93 19.20 -14.77
N ASN A 62 -4.12 18.24 -14.35
CA ASN A 62 -3.06 17.64 -15.16
C ASN A 62 -3.32 16.17 -15.52
N VAL A 63 -4.57 15.67 -15.39
CA VAL A 63 -4.93 14.24 -15.56
C VAL A 63 -4.43 13.66 -16.87
N GLU A 64 -4.63 14.36 -17.98
CA GLU A 64 -4.27 13.88 -19.33
C GLU A 64 -2.77 13.69 -19.46
N SER A 65 -1.98 14.74 -19.23
CA SER A 65 -0.52 14.69 -19.34
C SER A 65 0.14 13.73 -18.35
N LEU A 66 -0.39 13.64 -17.12
CA LEU A 66 0.11 12.70 -16.11
C LEU A 66 -0.19 11.25 -16.48
N SER A 67 -1.42 10.96 -16.97
CA SER A 67 -1.79 9.59 -17.35
C SER A 67 -1.02 9.12 -18.59
N GLU A 68 -0.77 9.98 -19.56
CA GLU A 68 0.05 9.67 -20.75
C GLU A 68 1.51 9.38 -20.40
N LEU A 69 2.13 10.22 -19.55
CA LEU A 69 3.49 10.01 -19.10
C LEU A 69 3.61 8.71 -18.29
N ALA A 70 2.72 8.51 -17.32
CA ALA A 70 2.71 7.29 -16.51
C ALA A 70 2.43 6.04 -17.37
N ASN A 71 1.56 6.12 -18.38
CA ASN A 71 1.31 5.01 -19.30
C ASN A 71 2.55 4.67 -20.13
N SER A 72 3.30 5.67 -20.55
CA SER A 72 4.56 5.46 -21.27
C SER A 72 5.60 4.74 -20.40
N GLU A 73 5.65 4.98 -19.09
CA GLU A 73 6.59 4.34 -18.16
C GLU A 73 6.10 3.00 -17.64
N THR A 74 4.79 2.74 -17.60
CA THR A 74 4.23 1.58 -16.87
C THR A 74 3.42 0.62 -17.75
N GLY A 75 2.89 1.09 -18.90
CA GLY A 75 1.99 0.29 -19.72
C GLY A 75 0.66 -0.10 -19.06
N LEU A 76 0.26 0.58 -17.96
CA LEU A 76 -0.91 0.20 -17.16
C LEU A 76 -2.26 0.56 -17.81
N GLY A 77 -2.23 1.35 -18.87
CA GLY A 77 -3.41 1.78 -19.62
C GLY A 77 -4.02 3.10 -19.10
N LEU A 78 -4.41 3.98 -20.02
CA LEU A 78 -4.88 5.34 -19.71
C LEU A 78 -6.09 5.34 -18.77
N ALA A 79 -7.10 4.48 -19.03
CA ALA A 79 -8.32 4.44 -18.21
C ALA A 79 -8.02 4.10 -16.74
N ARG A 80 -7.11 3.14 -16.49
CA ARG A 80 -6.68 2.81 -15.14
C ARG A 80 -5.95 3.96 -14.47
N LEU A 81 -5.00 4.60 -15.17
CA LEU A 81 -4.18 5.67 -14.63
C LEU A 81 -5.01 6.93 -14.35
N THR A 82 -5.96 7.28 -15.22
CA THR A 82 -6.94 8.35 -14.97
C THR A 82 -7.75 8.07 -13.70
N GLY A 83 -8.26 6.85 -13.55
CA GLY A 83 -8.97 6.46 -12.33
C GLY A 83 -8.10 6.48 -11.08
N GLU A 84 -6.80 6.16 -11.22
CA GLU A 84 -5.85 6.21 -10.11
C GLU A 84 -5.52 7.63 -9.68
N ILE A 85 -5.40 8.58 -10.62
CA ILE A 85 -5.25 10.01 -10.32
C ILE A 85 -6.48 10.51 -9.56
N ALA A 86 -7.68 10.23 -10.06
CA ALA A 86 -8.93 10.63 -9.39
C ALA A 86 -9.02 10.06 -7.95
N ARG A 87 -8.61 8.81 -7.75
CA ARG A 87 -8.52 8.19 -6.42
C ARG A 87 -7.50 8.91 -5.54
N THR A 88 -6.37 9.32 -6.09
CA THR A 88 -5.32 10.03 -5.35
C THR A 88 -5.81 11.40 -4.91
N SER A 89 -6.39 12.19 -5.82
CA SER A 89 -6.99 13.50 -5.51
C SER A 89 -8.09 13.37 -4.46
N PHE A 90 -8.96 12.36 -4.59
CA PHE A 90 -10.00 12.07 -3.59
C PHE A 90 -9.40 11.81 -2.21
N GLN A 91 -8.31 11.02 -2.12
CA GLN A 91 -7.66 10.70 -0.86
C GLN A 91 -7.03 11.92 -0.19
N PHE A 92 -6.44 12.84 -0.96
CA PHE A 92 -5.94 14.11 -0.44
C PHE A 92 -7.09 14.95 0.15
N ARG A 93 -8.24 15.05 -0.53
CA ARG A 93 -9.42 15.78 -0.05
C ARG A 93 -10.04 15.13 1.19
N GLU A 94 -10.13 13.80 1.25
CA GLU A 94 -10.60 13.09 2.43
C GLU A 94 -9.75 13.40 3.67
N PHE A 95 -8.42 13.44 3.55
CA PHE A 95 -7.56 13.85 4.66
C PHE A 95 -7.77 15.33 5.03
N ALA A 96 -7.92 16.22 4.05
CA ALA A 96 -8.23 17.63 4.30
C ALA A 96 -9.53 17.78 5.10
N ASP A 97 -10.58 17.09 4.69
CA ASP A 97 -11.88 17.11 5.35
C ASP A 97 -11.81 16.53 6.78
N GLU A 98 -11.09 15.44 6.97
CA GLU A 98 -10.98 14.82 8.30
C GLU A 98 -10.24 15.71 9.31
N ILE A 99 -9.16 16.38 8.90
CA ILE A 99 -8.45 17.31 9.79
C ILE A 99 -9.28 18.57 10.10
N LEU A 100 -10.06 19.09 9.13
CA LEU A 100 -10.98 20.21 9.37
C LEU A 100 -12.11 19.86 10.35
N LYS A 101 -12.55 18.59 10.37
CA LYS A 101 -13.49 18.08 11.38
C LYS A 101 -12.86 17.94 12.78
N GLY A 102 -11.55 18.21 12.92
CA GLY A 102 -10.81 18.06 14.16
C GLY A 102 -10.54 16.60 14.55
N LYS A 103 -10.62 15.67 13.61
CA LYS A 103 -10.47 14.23 13.86
C LYS A 103 -9.02 13.73 13.76
N LEU A 104 -8.06 14.61 13.94
CA LEU A 104 -6.65 14.24 13.98
C LEU A 104 -6.29 13.66 15.37
N GLY A 105 -6.73 12.43 15.63
CA GLY A 105 -6.30 11.65 16.78
C GLY A 105 -6.67 12.25 18.14
N ASN A 106 -7.92 12.27 18.48
CA ASN A 106 -8.58 12.54 19.78
C ASN A 106 -7.64 13.10 20.89
N ALA A 107 -7.62 14.41 21.06
CA ALA A 107 -7.11 15.00 22.30
C ALA A 107 -8.04 14.58 23.46
N SER A 108 -7.50 14.45 24.67
CA SER A 108 -8.30 14.21 25.87
C SER A 108 -7.78 15.06 27.02
N PHE A 109 -8.70 15.55 27.83
CA PHE A 109 -8.39 16.34 29.00
C PHE A 109 -9.05 15.71 30.24
N ASP A 110 -8.22 15.42 31.23
CA ASP A 110 -8.67 15.00 32.56
C ASP A 110 -8.44 16.18 33.52
N PRO A 111 -9.49 16.74 34.15
CA PRO A 111 -9.33 17.83 35.10
C PRO A 111 -8.65 17.34 36.39
N GLU A 112 -8.07 18.26 37.16
CA GLU A 112 -7.53 17.96 38.48
C GLU A 112 -8.60 17.42 39.41
N ILE A 113 -8.23 16.38 40.17
CA ILE A 113 -9.08 15.85 41.26
C ILE A 113 -8.30 15.94 42.57
N GLU A 114 -8.78 16.78 43.49
CA GLU A 114 -8.30 16.86 44.86
C GLU A 114 -8.86 15.69 45.69
N ALA A 115 -8.09 14.64 45.83
CA ALA A 115 -8.40 13.49 46.65
C ALA A 115 -7.09 12.76 47.05
N PRO A 116 -7.11 11.89 48.10
CA PRO A 116 -5.99 10.99 48.35
C PRO A 116 -5.72 10.04 47.17
N LEU A 117 -4.43 9.64 47.01
CA LEU A 117 -4.08 8.60 46.03
C LEU A 117 -4.84 7.27 46.34
N PRO A 118 -5.24 6.52 45.32
CA PRO A 118 -4.92 6.71 43.87
C PRO A 118 -5.94 7.58 43.12
N MET A 119 -6.97 8.13 43.72
CA MET A 119 -8.06 8.86 43.05
C MET A 119 -7.69 10.30 42.76
N GLY A 120 -6.90 10.95 43.63
CA GLY A 120 -6.38 12.31 43.40
C GLY A 120 -5.32 12.33 42.31
N HIS A 121 -5.40 13.33 41.40
CA HIS A 121 -4.43 13.54 40.36
C HIS A 121 -4.43 14.99 39.85
N PRO A 122 -3.31 15.50 39.35
CA PRO A 122 -3.28 16.78 38.65
C PRO A 122 -4.01 16.68 37.31
N SER A 123 -4.28 17.82 36.68
CA SER A 123 -4.85 17.83 35.34
C SER A 123 -3.89 17.22 34.28
N PHE A 124 -4.44 16.56 33.29
CA PHE A 124 -3.71 15.99 32.16
C PHE A 124 -4.35 16.38 30.83
N LEU A 125 -3.54 16.94 29.92
CA LEU A 125 -3.89 17.16 28.53
C LEU A 125 -3.08 16.24 27.64
N LYS A 126 -3.71 15.25 27.01
CA LYS A 126 -3.08 14.37 26.04
C LYS A 126 -3.41 14.83 24.61
N ILE A 127 -2.37 15.14 23.85
CA ILE A 127 -2.45 15.55 22.44
C ILE A 127 -1.72 14.55 21.54
N ARG A 128 -1.95 14.67 20.23
CA ARG A 128 -1.21 13.96 19.19
C ARG A 128 -0.26 14.94 18.48
N TYR A 129 1.03 14.65 18.51
CA TYR A 129 2.09 15.51 17.96
C TYR A 129 2.77 14.85 16.75
N PRO A 130 3.04 15.59 15.65
CA PRO A 130 3.76 15.05 14.48
C PRO A 130 5.08 14.38 14.85
N ILE A 131 5.35 13.23 14.23
CA ILE A 131 6.54 12.41 14.57
C ILE A 131 7.85 13.00 14.03
N GLY A 132 7.77 13.95 13.09
CA GLY A 132 8.93 14.57 12.42
C GLY A 132 8.95 14.34 10.92
N VAL A 133 10.11 14.44 10.30
CA VAL A 133 10.27 14.17 8.86
C VAL A 133 10.06 12.68 8.58
N VAL A 134 9.27 12.36 7.55
CA VAL A 134 8.91 11.00 7.16
C VAL A 134 9.55 10.64 5.82
N ALA A 135 10.21 9.49 5.73
CA ALA A 135 10.63 8.92 4.46
C ALA A 135 9.48 8.13 3.81
N VAL A 136 9.24 8.31 2.51
CA VAL A 136 8.24 7.56 1.74
C VAL A 136 8.86 6.90 0.53
N PHE A 137 8.76 5.58 0.45
CA PHE A 137 9.22 4.76 -0.66
C PHE A 137 8.00 4.32 -1.48
N GLY A 138 7.80 4.98 -2.63
CA GLY A 138 6.65 4.71 -3.50
C GLY A 138 6.70 3.34 -4.16
N ALA A 139 5.52 2.74 -4.36
CA ALA A 139 5.33 1.47 -5.06
C ALA A 139 5.49 1.61 -6.56
N SER A 140 5.84 0.50 -7.24
CA SER A 140 5.98 0.45 -8.70
C SER A 140 4.64 0.39 -9.44
N ASN A 141 3.68 -0.33 -8.88
CA ASN A 141 2.43 -0.73 -9.54
C ASN A 141 1.27 0.26 -9.39
N PHE A 142 1.45 1.30 -8.60
CA PHE A 142 0.51 2.39 -8.39
C PHE A 142 1.26 3.72 -8.35
N PRO A 143 1.64 4.28 -9.51
CA PRO A 143 2.50 5.46 -9.58
C PRO A 143 1.91 6.72 -8.94
N PHE A 144 0.58 6.79 -8.80
CA PHE A 144 -0.13 7.90 -8.16
C PHE A 144 -0.57 7.56 -6.75
N ALA A 145 -1.43 6.53 -6.58
CA ALA A 145 -2.11 6.26 -5.32
C ALA A 145 -1.18 5.77 -4.20
N PHE A 146 -0.08 5.10 -4.56
CA PHE A 146 0.98 4.62 -3.64
C PHE A 146 2.38 5.04 -4.12
N GLY A 147 2.45 6.01 -5.03
CA GLY A 147 3.68 6.62 -5.50
C GLY A 147 4.21 7.70 -4.55
N VAL A 148 5.14 8.54 -5.06
CA VAL A 148 5.77 9.62 -4.28
C VAL A 148 4.79 10.67 -3.76
N LEU A 149 3.65 10.86 -4.43
CA LEU A 149 2.55 11.75 -4.04
C LEU A 149 1.28 10.95 -3.73
N GLY A 150 1.44 9.78 -3.13
CA GLY A 150 0.33 8.88 -2.79
C GLY A 150 -0.15 9.03 -1.35
N GLY A 151 -0.86 7.99 -0.89
CA GLY A 151 -1.53 7.97 0.42
C GLY A 151 -0.60 8.17 1.62
N ASP A 152 0.62 7.63 1.57
CA ASP A 152 1.59 7.80 2.66
C ASP A 152 2.03 9.27 2.76
N THR A 153 2.32 9.92 1.63
CA THR A 153 2.66 11.35 1.58
C THR A 153 1.48 12.20 2.04
N ALA A 154 0.28 11.94 1.53
CA ALA A 154 -0.93 12.70 1.90
C ALA A 154 -1.23 12.59 3.40
N SER A 155 -1.19 11.39 3.97
CA SER A 155 -1.46 11.17 5.40
C SER A 155 -0.37 11.75 6.31
N ALA A 156 0.90 11.72 5.89
CA ALA A 156 2.01 12.35 6.63
C ALA A 156 1.89 13.88 6.64
N LEU A 157 1.58 14.50 5.48
CA LEU A 157 1.33 15.94 5.39
C LEU A 157 0.13 16.37 6.25
N ALA A 158 -0.98 15.62 6.20
CA ALA A 158 -2.15 15.87 7.03
C ALA A 158 -1.82 15.83 8.52
N ALA A 159 -0.98 14.88 8.93
CA ALA A 159 -0.49 14.79 10.31
C ALA A 159 0.45 15.95 10.71
N GLY A 160 0.92 16.76 9.77
CA GLY A 160 1.88 17.86 10.03
C GLY A 160 3.35 17.42 9.94
N CYS A 161 3.63 16.35 9.21
CA CYS A 161 4.97 15.87 8.93
C CYS A 161 5.44 16.31 7.55
N ALA A 162 6.67 16.80 7.43
CA ALA A 162 7.34 16.95 6.15
C ALA A 162 7.76 15.57 5.62
N VAL A 163 7.87 15.43 4.30
CA VAL A 163 8.10 14.15 3.64
C VAL A 163 9.31 14.23 2.71
N VAL A 164 10.19 13.24 2.80
CA VAL A 164 11.24 13.00 1.82
C VAL A 164 10.93 11.70 1.09
N THR A 165 10.62 11.81 -0.21
CA THR A 165 10.21 10.68 -1.02
C THR A 165 11.38 10.09 -1.80
N LYS A 166 11.33 8.79 -2.01
CA LYS A 166 12.25 8.08 -2.90
C LYS A 166 11.51 7.63 -4.16
N GLY A 167 11.87 8.19 -5.33
CA GLY A 167 11.31 7.83 -6.62
C GLY A 167 11.58 6.38 -7.01
N HIS A 168 10.57 5.72 -7.59
CA HIS A 168 10.73 4.33 -8.03
C HIS A 168 11.44 4.28 -9.40
N PRO A 169 12.42 3.37 -9.62
CA PRO A 169 13.18 3.32 -10.87
C PRO A 169 12.35 2.90 -12.09
N SER A 170 11.16 2.30 -11.92
CA SER A 170 10.28 1.92 -13.03
C SER A 170 9.52 3.11 -13.63
N HIS A 171 9.39 4.23 -12.90
CA HIS A 171 8.66 5.41 -13.35
C HIS A 171 9.28 6.70 -12.77
N PRO A 172 10.53 6.99 -13.13
CA PRO A 172 11.26 8.10 -12.54
C PRO A 172 10.78 9.47 -13.01
N GLN A 173 10.34 9.62 -14.28
CA GLN A 173 9.87 10.89 -14.81
C GLN A 173 8.52 11.31 -14.21
N ILE A 174 7.56 10.37 -14.05
CA ILE A 174 6.30 10.71 -13.40
C ILE A 174 6.52 11.10 -11.94
N SER A 175 7.48 10.43 -11.24
CA SER A 175 7.84 10.81 -9.86
C SER A 175 8.37 12.23 -9.79
N LEU A 176 9.23 12.64 -10.73
CA LEU A 176 9.76 14.00 -10.81
C LEU A 176 8.64 15.00 -11.08
N ARG A 177 7.82 14.74 -12.11
CA ARG A 177 6.71 15.64 -12.50
C ARG A 177 5.70 15.86 -11.37
N LEU A 178 5.37 14.81 -10.62
CA LEU A 178 4.46 14.89 -9.48
C LEU A 178 4.99 15.82 -8.38
N ILE A 179 6.28 15.78 -8.09
CA ILE A 179 6.87 16.65 -7.05
C ILE A 179 6.99 18.09 -7.54
N GLU A 180 7.30 18.33 -8.80
CA GLU A 180 7.25 19.67 -9.40
C GLU A 180 5.86 20.31 -9.23
N LEU A 181 4.80 19.56 -9.62
CA LEU A 181 3.42 20.01 -9.46
C LEU A 181 3.01 20.21 -8.00
N ALA A 182 3.49 19.35 -7.09
CA ALA A 182 3.25 19.53 -5.66
C ALA A 182 3.90 20.80 -5.13
N HIS A 183 5.13 21.12 -5.54
CA HIS A 183 5.80 22.37 -5.17
C HIS A 183 5.04 23.62 -5.68
N GLU A 184 4.57 23.59 -6.94
CA GLU A 184 3.72 24.64 -7.50
C GLU A 184 2.43 24.83 -6.66
N ALA A 185 1.75 23.73 -6.33
CA ALA A 185 0.53 23.75 -5.53
C ALA A 185 0.77 24.30 -4.11
N ILE A 186 1.83 23.85 -3.43
CA ILE A 186 2.18 24.28 -2.08
C ILE A 186 2.52 25.77 -2.05
N ALA A 187 3.30 26.23 -3.03
CA ALA A 187 3.68 27.64 -3.18
C ALA A 187 2.44 28.53 -3.43
N SER A 188 1.45 28.06 -4.18
CA SER A 188 0.22 28.80 -4.48
C SER A 188 -0.62 29.14 -3.25
N VAL A 189 -0.44 28.39 -2.17
CA VAL A 189 -1.10 28.62 -0.86
C VAL A 189 -0.16 29.17 0.21
N ASN A 190 0.99 29.72 -0.21
CA ASN A 190 1.99 30.39 0.65
C ASN A 190 2.55 29.48 1.76
N GLN A 191 2.78 28.21 1.45
CA GLN A 191 3.43 27.26 2.36
C GLN A 191 4.85 26.89 1.85
N PRO A 192 5.77 26.45 2.73
CA PRO A 192 7.11 26.10 2.33
C PRO A 192 7.12 24.84 1.44
N ALA A 193 7.61 24.95 0.21
CA ALA A 193 7.66 23.84 -0.74
C ALA A 193 8.50 22.65 -0.22
N ASP A 194 9.55 22.91 0.57
CA ASP A 194 10.44 21.89 1.15
C ASP A 194 9.78 20.98 2.19
N ILE A 195 8.44 21.08 2.42
CA ILE A 195 7.68 20.07 3.16
C ILE A 195 7.53 18.77 2.36
N ILE A 196 7.83 18.78 1.05
CA ILE A 196 7.98 17.58 0.21
C ILE A 196 9.32 17.69 -0.51
N ALA A 197 10.10 16.60 -0.48
CA ALA A 197 11.34 16.48 -1.23
C ALA A 197 11.41 15.12 -1.94
N LEU A 198 12.22 15.03 -2.99
CA LEU A 198 12.40 13.82 -3.80
C LEU A 198 13.87 13.50 -4.00
N GLY A 199 14.22 12.23 -3.88
CA GLY A 199 15.53 11.72 -4.29
C GLY A 199 15.40 10.37 -5.01
N PHE A 200 16.48 9.97 -5.66
CA PHE A 200 16.56 8.76 -6.48
C PHE A 200 17.78 7.92 -6.10
N GLY A 201 17.72 6.63 -6.39
CA GLY A 201 18.83 5.70 -6.19
C GLY A 201 18.61 4.77 -4.98
N ILE A 202 19.29 3.62 -5.03
CA ILE A 202 19.21 2.61 -3.96
C ILE A 202 19.97 3.11 -2.73
N GLU A 203 21.17 3.66 -2.92
CA GLU A 203 22.01 4.17 -1.82
C GLU A 203 21.34 5.38 -1.15
N PHE A 204 20.72 6.28 -1.93
CA PHE A 204 19.90 7.35 -1.36
C PHE A 204 18.84 6.79 -0.40
N GLY A 205 18.10 5.74 -0.80
CA GLY A 205 17.08 5.14 0.06
C GLY A 205 17.65 4.53 1.35
N ARG A 206 18.82 3.90 1.26
CA ARG A 206 19.53 3.32 2.43
C ARG A 206 20.03 4.42 3.38
N ASP A 207 20.65 5.45 2.84
CA ASP A 207 21.17 6.56 3.62
C ASP A 207 20.05 7.41 4.26
N LEU A 208 18.92 7.58 3.53
CA LEU A 208 17.74 8.29 4.02
C LEU A 208 17.18 7.65 5.29
N VAL A 209 16.94 6.31 5.30
CA VAL A 209 16.39 5.65 6.50
C VAL A 209 17.37 5.63 7.68
N GLN A 210 18.65 5.85 7.44
CA GLN A 210 19.68 5.96 8.47
C GLN A 210 19.94 7.41 8.93
N HIS A 211 19.37 8.41 8.23
CA HIS A 211 19.60 9.80 8.56
C HIS A 211 19.01 10.18 9.93
N LYS A 212 19.84 10.76 10.82
CA LYS A 212 19.51 11.03 12.24
C LYS A 212 18.24 11.85 12.47
N SER A 213 17.89 12.74 11.55
CA SER A 213 16.71 13.63 11.67
C SER A 213 15.41 13.01 11.13
N LEU A 214 15.43 11.75 10.68
CA LEU A 214 14.23 11.07 10.22
C LEU A 214 13.41 10.55 11.41
N GLY A 215 12.10 10.81 11.41
CA GLY A 215 11.16 10.41 12.47
C GLY A 215 10.43 9.09 12.21
N ALA A 216 10.18 8.73 10.95
CA ALA A 216 9.57 7.47 10.53
C ALA A 216 9.87 7.16 9.07
N ALA A 217 9.64 5.91 8.64
CA ALA A 217 9.71 5.53 7.23
C ALA A 217 8.50 4.68 6.84
N CYS A 218 7.99 4.91 5.61
CA CYS A 218 6.94 4.12 4.96
C CYS A 218 7.48 3.46 3.70
N PHE A 219 7.06 2.24 3.46
CA PHE A 219 7.47 1.47 2.30
C PHE A 219 6.31 0.63 1.80
N THR A 220 6.03 0.70 0.50
CA THR A 220 5.12 -0.23 -0.17
C THR A 220 5.91 -0.96 -1.26
N GLY A 221 5.99 -2.30 -1.16
CA GLY A 221 6.77 -3.09 -2.12
C GLY A 221 7.08 -4.52 -1.67
N SER A 222 8.17 -5.08 -2.19
CA SER A 222 8.52 -6.48 -1.94
C SER A 222 8.86 -6.77 -0.47
N LYS A 223 8.53 -7.97 0.00
CA LYS A 223 8.88 -8.49 1.33
C LYS A 223 10.38 -8.31 1.63
N LYS A 224 11.26 -8.68 0.68
CA LYS A 224 12.72 -8.57 0.84
C LYS A 224 13.17 -7.12 1.05
N GLY A 225 12.65 -6.18 0.24
CA GLY A 225 12.98 -4.76 0.36
C GLY A 225 12.50 -4.16 1.67
N GLY A 226 11.25 -4.48 2.06
CA GLY A 226 10.68 -3.97 3.31
C GLY A 226 11.37 -4.53 4.55
N GLN A 227 11.72 -5.82 4.57
CA GLN A 227 12.49 -6.40 5.67
C GLN A 227 13.85 -5.76 5.82
N PHE A 228 14.56 -5.52 4.71
CA PHE A 228 15.85 -4.85 4.72
C PHE A 228 15.77 -3.43 5.29
N LEU A 229 14.85 -2.59 4.77
CA LEU A 229 14.68 -1.22 5.27
C LEU A 229 14.19 -1.18 6.71
N GLY A 230 13.28 -2.08 7.10
CA GLY A 230 12.80 -2.19 8.48
C GLY A 230 13.93 -2.54 9.46
N GLN A 231 14.84 -3.44 9.07
CA GLN A 231 16.03 -3.75 9.88
C GLN A 231 16.96 -2.53 10.01
N LEU A 232 17.16 -1.77 8.93
CA LEU A 232 17.93 -0.53 9.00
C LEU A 232 17.29 0.47 9.98
N CYS A 233 15.97 0.66 9.93
CA CYS A 233 15.25 1.54 10.86
C CYS A 233 15.38 1.10 12.32
N ALA A 234 15.30 -0.22 12.58
CA ALA A 234 15.38 -0.79 13.93
C ALA A 234 16.80 -0.74 14.50
N ASN A 235 17.83 -0.89 13.66
CA ASN A 235 19.23 -0.96 14.08
C ASN A 235 19.93 0.41 14.17
N ARG A 236 19.19 1.53 14.05
CA ARG A 236 19.74 2.88 14.24
C ARG A 236 20.12 3.08 15.71
N GLU A 237 21.05 3.98 15.98
CA GLU A 237 21.34 4.49 17.33
C GLU A 237 20.05 4.97 18.05
N SER A 238 19.19 5.68 17.30
CA SER A 238 17.81 6.02 17.71
C SER A 238 16.82 5.35 16.77
N PRO A 239 16.25 4.18 17.14
CA PRO A 239 15.30 3.47 16.31
C PRO A 239 14.05 4.31 15.96
N ILE A 240 13.53 4.13 14.75
CA ILE A 240 12.33 4.82 14.28
C ILE A 240 11.26 3.82 13.84
N PRO A 241 9.97 4.20 13.89
CA PRO A 241 8.90 3.40 13.31
C PRO A 241 9.11 3.16 11.80
N PHE A 242 8.86 1.92 11.39
CA PHE A 242 8.83 1.52 9.98
C PHE A 242 7.46 0.92 9.65
N TYR A 243 6.77 1.52 8.69
CA TYR A 243 5.44 1.13 8.23
C TYR A 243 5.56 0.51 6.83
N GLY A 244 5.86 -0.78 6.79
CA GLY A 244 5.99 -1.54 5.56
C GLY A 244 4.68 -2.24 5.20
N GLU A 245 4.18 -2.00 3.99
CA GLU A 245 3.18 -2.80 3.33
C GLU A 245 3.86 -3.64 2.27
N LEU A 246 3.82 -4.96 2.46
CA LEU A 246 4.69 -5.90 1.77
C LEU A 246 3.90 -6.80 0.81
N GLY A 247 4.59 -7.73 0.16
CA GLY A 247 3.99 -8.74 -0.68
C GLY A 247 2.97 -9.60 0.06
N SER A 248 1.90 -10.00 -0.62
CA SER A 248 0.78 -10.70 -0.01
C SER A 248 0.24 -11.80 -0.91
N ILE A 249 -0.01 -12.98 -0.32
CA ILE A 249 -0.71 -14.09 -0.98
C ILE A 249 -2.11 -14.16 -0.41
N ASN A 250 -3.05 -13.53 -1.12
CA ASN A 250 -4.41 -13.36 -0.65
C ASN A 250 -5.24 -14.62 -0.95
N PRO A 251 -5.79 -15.28 0.08
CA PRO A 251 -6.64 -16.46 -0.11
C PRO A 251 -8.05 -16.08 -0.56
N VAL A 252 -8.60 -16.90 -1.42
CA VAL A 252 -10.02 -16.92 -1.78
C VAL A 252 -10.58 -18.29 -1.47
N ILE A 253 -11.67 -18.36 -0.73
CA ILE A 253 -12.40 -19.60 -0.42
C ILE A 253 -13.73 -19.55 -1.15
N VAL A 254 -14.07 -20.61 -1.90
CA VAL A 254 -15.39 -20.73 -2.52
C VAL A 254 -16.03 -22.08 -2.16
N THR A 255 -17.32 -22.06 -1.83
CA THR A 255 -18.09 -23.26 -1.52
C THR A 255 -18.81 -23.83 -2.77
N SER A 256 -19.11 -25.14 -2.76
CA SER A 256 -19.84 -25.77 -3.84
C SER A 256 -21.23 -25.14 -4.05
N THR A 257 -21.91 -24.79 -2.97
CA THR A 257 -23.23 -24.16 -2.98
C THR A 257 -23.21 -22.83 -3.72
N PHE A 258 -22.18 -22.00 -3.43
CA PHE A 258 -22.02 -20.71 -4.11
C PHE A 258 -21.70 -20.88 -5.60
N LEU A 259 -20.80 -21.79 -5.96
CA LEU A 259 -20.44 -22.04 -7.36
C LEU A 259 -21.63 -22.50 -8.20
N ASN A 260 -22.47 -23.37 -7.64
CA ASN A 260 -23.67 -23.87 -8.34
C ASN A 260 -24.70 -22.76 -8.62
N ALA A 261 -24.76 -21.75 -7.77
CA ALA A 261 -25.69 -20.63 -7.90
C ALA A 261 -25.13 -19.43 -8.71
N ASN A 262 -23.82 -19.39 -9.00
CA ASN A 262 -23.14 -18.23 -9.60
C ASN A 262 -22.28 -18.64 -10.79
N SER A 263 -22.89 -18.78 -11.96
CA SER A 263 -22.23 -19.23 -13.20
C SER A 263 -21.13 -18.27 -13.71
N ASP A 264 -21.13 -17.01 -13.29
CA ASP A 264 -20.16 -15.99 -13.68
C ASP A 264 -18.94 -15.92 -12.76
N PHE A 265 -18.87 -16.76 -11.72
CA PHE A 265 -17.76 -16.78 -10.77
C PHE A 265 -16.40 -16.93 -11.44
N SER A 266 -16.30 -17.83 -12.40
CA SER A 266 -15.07 -18.14 -13.13
C SER A 266 -14.49 -16.94 -13.87
N GLN A 267 -15.35 -16.24 -14.62
CA GLN A 267 -14.95 -15.05 -15.35
C GLN A 267 -14.48 -13.97 -14.38
N LYS A 268 -15.27 -13.69 -13.35
CA LYS A 268 -14.93 -12.69 -12.33
C LYS A 268 -13.66 -13.02 -11.56
N TYR A 269 -13.40 -14.31 -11.29
CA TYR A 269 -12.14 -14.76 -10.67
C TYR A 269 -10.94 -14.38 -11.53
N LEU A 270 -10.98 -14.73 -12.82
CA LEU A 270 -9.88 -14.48 -13.74
C LEU A 270 -9.73 -13.00 -14.07
N ASP A 271 -10.83 -12.25 -14.14
CA ASP A 271 -10.79 -10.80 -14.27
C ASP A 271 -10.06 -10.14 -13.08
N SER A 272 -10.35 -10.62 -11.85
CA SER A 272 -9.67 -10.16 -10.64
C SER A 272 -8.21 -10.62 -10.57
N LEU A 273 -7.92 -11.86 -10.97
CA LEU A 273 -6.57 -12.43 -10.96
C LEU A 273 -5.64 -11.72 -11.95
N PHE A 274 -6.11 -11.45 -13.17
CA PHE A 274 -5.32 -10.88 -14.25
C PHE A 274 -5.43 -9.35 -14.35
N LEU A 275 -6.21 -8.70 -13.46
CA LEU A 275 -6.30 -7.25 -13.42
C LEU A 275 -4.90 -6.63 -13.31
N GLY A 276 -4.57 -5.70 -14.25
CA GLY A 276 -3.24 -5.09 -14.32
C GLY A 276 -2.10 -6.11 -14.43
N ASN A 277 -2.36 -7.17 -15.18
CA ASN A 277 -1.46 -8.32 -15.35
C ASN A 277 -1.06 -8.98 -14.00
N GLY A 278 -2.01 -9.07 -13.07
CA GLY A 278 -1.79 -9.68 -11.75
C GLY A 278 -0.83 -8.91 -10.83
N GLN A 279 -0.51 -7.65 -11.16
CA GLN A 279 0.41 -6.81 -10.39
C GLN A 279 -0.32 -5.96 -9.33
N PHE A 280 -1.17 -6.62 -8.53
CA PHE A 280 -1.89 -6.03 -7.40
C PHE A 280 -1.50 -6.70 -6.09
N CYS A 281 -1.23 -5.90 -5.05
CA CYS A 281 -0.99 -6.42 -3.69
C CYS A 281 -2.18 -7.22 -3.14
N THR A 282 -3.39 -6.92 -3.63
CA THR A 282 -4.65 -7.59 -3.26
C THR A 282 -5.13 -8.61 -4.31
N LYS A 283 -4.27 -9.07 -5.21
CA LYS A 283 -4.59 -10.13 -6.17
C LYS A 283 -5.09 -11.39 -5.46
N PRO A 284 -6.14 -12.12 -5.97
CA PRO A 284 -6.57 -13.43 -5.46
C PRO A 284 -5.54 -14.50 -5.81
N SER A 285 -4.47 -14.57 -5.02
CA SER A 285 -3.28 -15.37 -5.35
C SER A 285 -3.50 -16.86 -5.20
N VAL A 286 -4.31 -17.29 -4.21
CA VAL A 286 -4.64 -18.69 -3.95
C VAL A 286 -6.15 -18.85 -3.84
N LEU A 287 -6.71 -19.71 -4.68
CA LEU A 287 -8.13 -20.08 -4.66
C LEU A 287 -8.30 -21.50 -4.10
N PHE A 288 -9.03 -21.66 -3.01
CA PHE A 288 -9.43 -22.94 -2.45
C PHE A 288 -10.79 -23.35 -2.99
N VAL A 289 -10.87 -24.52 -3.64
CA VAL A 289 -12.08 -25.05 -4.24
C VAL A 289 -12.35 -26.49 -3.78
N PRO A 290 -13.61 -26.92 -3.65
CA PRO A 290 -13.95 -28.32 -3.43
C PRO A 290 -13.37 -29.23 -4.54
N SER A 291 -12.85 -30.40 -4.18
CA SER A 291 -12.23 -31.34 -5.14
C SER A 291 -13.18 -31.84 -6.24
N THR A 292 -14.48 -31.81 -5.98
CA THR A 292 -15.53 -32.17 -6.92
C THR A 292 -15.69 -31.19 -8.08
N VAL A 293 -15.10 -30.00 -8.01
CA VAL A 293 -15.19 -28.96 -9.05
C VAL A 293 -14.39 -29.37 -10.28
N ASN A 294 -15.04 -29.34 -11.45
CA ASN A 294 -14.37 -29.53 -12.74
C ASN A 294 -13.67 -28.22 -13.16
N LEU A 295 -12.35 -28.16 -13.03
CA LEU A 295 -11.55 -26.96 -13.32
C LEU A 295 -11.39 -26.69 -14.82
N ASP A 296 -11.42 -27.70 -15.69
CA ASP A 296 -11.41 -27.48 -17.15
C ASP A 296 -12.62 -26.63 -17.57
N GLN A 297 -13.78 -27.00 -17.05
CA GLN A 297 -15.03 -26.26 -17.29
C GLN A 297 -15.07 -24.92 -16.55
N LEU A 298 -14.51 -24.86 -15.34
CA LEU A 298 -14.55 -23.65 -14.51
C LEU A 298 -13.62 -22.56 -15.03
N ILE A 299 -12.37 -22.85 -15.36
CA ILE A 299 -11.35 -21.84 -15.68
C ILE A 299 -10.57 -22.14 -16.97
N GLY A 300 -10.52 -23.39 -17.44
CA GLY A 300 -9.62 -23.80 -18.52
C GLY A 300 -9.83 -23.06 -19.83
N GLU A 301 -11.06 -22.90 -20.29
CA GLU A 301 -11.37 -22.20 -21.54
C GLU A 301 -11.15 -20.68 -21.42
N ILE A 302 -11.48 -20.11 -20.26
CA ILE A 302 -11.36 -18.65 -20.04
C ILE A 302 -9.89 -18.24 -19.97
N VAL A 303 -9.02 -19.04 -19.31
CA VAL A 303 -7.57 -18.76 -19.26
C VAL A 303 -6.95 -18.73 -20.65
N LYS A 304 -7.36 -19.62 -21.55
CA LYS A 304 -6.85 -19.63 -22.95
C LYS A 304 -7.10 -18.33 -23.68
N LEU A 305 -8.21 -17.65 -23.38
CA LEU A 305 -8.64 -16.40 -24.01
C LEU A 305 -8.10 -15.14 -23.28
N ALA A 306 -7.45 -15.30 -22.14
CA ALA A 306 -6.95 -14.18 -21.36
C ALA A 306 -5.90 -13.38 -22.15
N LYS A 307 -6.11 -12.05 -22.23
CA LYS A 307 -5.19 -11.15 -22.93
C LYS A 307 -3.90 -10.95 -22.15
N THR A 308 -2.79 -11.08 -22.83
CA THR A 308 -1.47 -10.72 -22.30
C THR A 308 -1.34 -9.21 -22.17
N GLN A 309 -0.77 -8.74 -21.06
CA GLN A 309 -0.51 -7.34 -20.77
C GLN A 309 0.97 -7.15 -20.38
N PRO A 310 1.51 -5.92 -20.35
CA PRO A 310 2.88 -5.67 -19.93
C PRO A 310 3.07 -5.87 -18.41
N LEU A 311 4.28 -6.29 -18.05
CA LEU A 311 4.80 -6.17 -16.70
C LEU A 311 5.58 -4.85 -16.58
N LEU A 312 5.64 -4.30 -15.37
CA LEU A 312 6.18 -2.96 -15.09
C LEU A 312 7.66 -2.78 -15.46
N SER A 313 8.45 -3.86 -15.38
CA SER A 313 9.88 -3.83 -15.67
C SER A 313 10.42 -5.23 -15.94
N ALA A 314 11.61 -5.30 -16.55
CA ALA A 314 12.33 -6.57 -16.72
C ALA A 314 12.58 -7.26 -15.37
N ASN A 315 12.97 -6.52 -14.33
CA ASN A 315 13.16 -7.08 -12.99
C ASN A 315 11.86 -7.67 -12.41
N SER A 316 10.70 -7.05 -12.66
CA SER A 316 9.41 -7.59 -12.23
C SER A 316 9.08 -8.89 -12.96
N ARG A 317 9.36 -8.97 -14.27
CA ARG A 317 9.21 -10.18 -15.07
C ARG A 317 10.12 -11.29 -14.56
N ASP A 318 11.40 -11.02 -14.41
CA ASP A 318 12.41 -12.03 -14.02
C ASP A 318 12.12 -12.57 -12.61
N SER A 319 11.69 -11.71 -11.68
CA SER A 319 11.26 -12.13 -10.34
C SER A 319 9.99 -12.99 -10.39
N HIS A 320 8.99 -12.59 -11.18
CA HIS A 320 7.76 -13.37 -11.36
C HIS A 320 8.09 -14.73 -11.97
N ASP A 321 8.90 -14.79 -13.05
CA ASP A 321 9.22 -16.02 -13.76
C ASP A 321 10.02 -16.98 -12.87
N THR A 322 10.96 -16.46 -12.08
CA THR A 322 11.68 -17.26 -11.08
C THR A 322 10.74 -17.93 -10.08
N ASN A 323 9.81 -17.17 -9.50
CA ASN A 323 8.85 -17.67 -8.51
C ASN A 323 7.83 -18.64 -9.13
N ARG A 324 7.37 -18.36 -10.36
CA ARG A 324 6.51 -19.26 -11.14
C ARG A 324 7.22 -20.60 -11.41
N ASP A 325 8.47 -20.57 -11.86
CA ASP A 325 9.22 -21.78 -12.19
C ASP A 325 9.51 -22.61 -10.93
N GLU A 326 9.73 -21.96 -9.78
CA GLU A 326 9.77 -22.63 -8.50
C GLU A 326 8.44 -23.34 -8.17
N LEU A 327 7.28 -22.68 -8.37
CA LEU A 327 5.98 -23.33 -8.19
C LEU A 327 5.76 -24.51 -9.16
N ILE A 328 6.18 -24.37 -10.43
CA ILE A 328 6.09 -25.46 -11.41
C ILE A 328 6.95 -26.66 -10.98
N SER A 329 8.10 -26.42 -10.38
CA SER A 329 8.97 -27.51 -9.86
C SER A 329 8.34 -28.31 -8.71
N LYS A 330 7.26 -27.80 -8.08
CA LYS A 330 6.46 -28.52 -7.07
C LYS A 330 5.46 -29.51 -7.68
N ASN A 331 5.52 -29.75 -8.98
CA ASN A 331 4.71 -30.71 -9.73
C ASN A 331 3.18 -30.49 -9.58
N PRO A 332 2.66 -29.36 -10.07
CA PRO A 332 1.22 -29.10 -10.05
C PRO A 332 0.46 -30.24 -10.77
N LEU A 333 -0.73 -30.55 -10.29
CA LEU A 333 -1.62 -31.55 -10.89
C LEU A 333 -2.00 -31.16 -12.31
N GLN A 334 -2.17 -29.86 -12.57
CA GLN A 334 -2.60 -29.31 -13.86
C GLN A 334 -2.08 -27.88 -14.01
N ILE A 335 -1.84 -27.46 -15.25
CA ILE A 335 -1.44 -26.09 -15.61
C ILE A 335 -2.38 -25.60 -16.71
N PHE A 336 -3.14 -24.55 -16.44
CA PHE A 336 -3.87 -23.80 -17.44
C PHE A 336 -3.05 -22.57 -17.84
N LYS A 337 -2.90 -22.31 -19.13
CA LYS A 337 -2.18 -21.13 -19.64
C LYS A 337 -2.82 -20.58 -20.90
N ASN A 338 -2.68 -19.25 -21.10
CA ASN A 338 -3.07 -18.64 -22.36
C ASN A 338 -2.04 -18.91 -23.47
N LEU A 339 -2.47 -18.68 -24.70
CA LEU A 339 -1.58 -18.61 -25.85
C LEU A 339 -1.02 -17.16 -25.87
N ASN A 340 0.28 -17.04 -25.58
CA ASN A 340 0.95 -15.72 -25.60
C ASN A 340 1.38 -15.41 -27.04
N ASP A 341 0.63 -14.54 -27.70
CA ASP A 341 0.88 -14.06 -29.06
C ASP A 341 1.02 -12.52 -29.15
N ALA A 342 1.10 -11.85 -27.99
CA ALA A 342 1.21 -10.40 -27.94
C ALA A 342 2.65 -9.92 -28.23
N ASP A 343 2.77 -8.92 -29.09
CA ASP A 343 4.01 -8.19 -29.34
C ASP A 343 4.29 -7.15 -28.24
N ILE A 344 4.64 -7.66 -27.05
CA ILE A 344 4.96 -6.89 -25.85
C ILE A 344 6.32 -7.29 -25.32
N ALA A 345 7.24 -6.33 -25.24
CA ALA A 345 8.65 -6.60 -24.91
C ALA A 345 8.85 -7.12 -23.47
N ILE A 346 8.10 -6.58 -22.50
CA ILE A 346 8.19 -6.97 -21.08
C ILE A 346 6.85 -7.58 -20.66
N THR A 347 6.72 -8.89 -20.85
CA THR A 347 5.51 -9.64 -20.49
C THR A 347 5.82 -11.07 -20.10
N THR A 348 4.80 -11.80 -19.66
CA THR A 348 4.85 -13.23 -19.35
C THR A 348 3.49 -13.88 -19.59
N THR A 349 3.44 -15.20 -19.56
CA THR A 349 2.24 -16.02 -19.81
C THR A 349 1.27 -15.93 -18.63
N ASN A 350 -0.01 -15.70 -18.92
CA ASN A 350 -1.10 -15.83 -17.92
C ASN A 350 -1.33 -17.31 -17.63
N GLN A 351 -1.33 -17.71 -16.35
CA GLN A 351 -1.50 -19.13 -16.00
C GLN A 351 -2.12 -19.35 -14.61
N VAL A 352 -2.68 -20.56 -14.47
CA VAL A 352 -3.19 -21.07 -13.19
C VAL A 352 -2.60 -22.45 -12.94
N LEU A 353 -1.97 -22.61 -11.80
CA LEU A 353 -1.36 -23.87 -11.34
C LEU A 353 -2.29 -24.54 -10.33
N VAL A 354 -2.59 -25.81 -10.54
CA VAL A 354 -3.50 -26.59 -9.69
C VAL A 354 -2.73 -27.55 -8.81
N PHE A 355 -3.02 -27.54 -7.52
CA PHE A 355 -2.46 -28.47 -6.54
C PHE A 355 -3.57 -29.16 -5.73
N THR A 356 -3.25 -30.30 -5.15
CA THR A 356 -4.09 -30.98 -4.17
C THR A 356 -3.81 -30.45 -2.76
N ALA A 357 -4.76 -30.55 -1.86
CA ALA A 357 -4.55 -30.27 -0.45
C ALA A 357 -3.38 -31.04 0.14
N LYS A 358 -3.23 -32.33 -0.21
CA LYS A 358 -2.12 -33.17 0.24
C LYS A 358 -0.74 -32.61 -0.14
N GLN A 359 -0.60 -32.07 -1.37
CA GLN A 359 0.66 -31.44 -1.80
C GLN A 359 0.98 -30.21 -0.94
N VAL A 360 -0.01 -29.35 -0.69
CA VAL A 360 0.16 -28.14 0.11
C VAL A 360 0.42 -28.45 1.59
N LEU A 361 -0.23 -29.46 2.16
CA LEU A 361 -0.01 -29.89 3.53
C LEU A 361 1.39 -30.45 3.73
N ASN A 362 1.93 -31.15 2.72
CA ASN A 362 3.30 -31.69 2.72
C ASN A 362 4.36 -30.61 2.43
N ASP A 363 4.06 -29.66 1.55
CA ASP A 363 4.94 -28.54 1.20
C ASP A 363 4.18 -27.21 1.22
N PRO A 364 4.07 -26.53 2.38
CA PRO A 364 3.38 -25.27 2.49
C PRO A 364 3.98 -24.11 1.69
N THR A 365 5.20 -24.27 1.15
CA THR A 365 5.81 -23.21 0.31
C THR A 365 4.97 -22.93 -0.94
N ILE A 366 4.20 -23.91 -1.44
CA ILE A 366 3.26 -23.75 -2.56
C ILE A 366 2.31 -22.56 -2.37
N VAL A 367 1.86 -22.33 -1.15
CA VAL A 367 0.95 -21.22 -0.82
C VAL A 367 1.65 -20.05 -0.12
N ARG A 368 2.99 -19.97 -0.22
CA ARG A 368 3.83 -18.89 0.34
C ARG A 368 4.77 -18.24 -0.66
N ILE A 369 4.85 -18.78 -1.89
CA ILE A 369 5.62 -18.20 -3.00
C ILE A 369 4.73 -17.19 -3.71
N GLU A 370 5.07 -15.90 -3.63
CA GLU A 370 4.33 -14.84 -4.29
C GLU A 370 4.79 -14.67 -5.75
N CYS A 371 3.91 -14.97 -6.69
CA CYS A 371 4.08 -14.62 -8.10
C CYS A 371 3.42 -13.26 -8.37
N PHE A 372 4.16 -12.16 -8.23
CA PHE A 372 3.64 -10.81 -8.49
C PHE A 372 3.54 -10.58 -10.01
N GLY A 373 2.44 -11.05 -10.58
CA GLY A 373 2.15 -11.12 -12.01
C GLY A 373 1.00 -12.07 -12.30
N PRO A 374 0.77 -12.47 -13.57
CA PRO A 374 -0.43 -13.18 -14.01
C PRO A 374 -0.38 -14.70 -13.74
N THR A 375 0.04 -15.10 -12.54
CA THR A 375 0.01 -16.49 -12.08
C THR A 375 -0.87 -16.60 -10.85
N GLY A 376 -1.82 -17.54 -10.87
CA GLY A 376 -2.66 -17.94 -9.74
C GLY A 376 -2.41 -19.38 -9.32
N VAL A 377 -2.72 -19.71 -8.08
CA VAL A 377 -2.69 -21.07 -7.53
C VAL A 377 -4.13 -21.49 -7.19
N VAL A 378 -4.53 -22.69 -7.57
CA VAL A 378 -5.78 -23.31 -7.14
C VAL A 378 -5.45 -24.53 -6.31
N VAL A 379 -6.08 -24.66 -5.16
CA VAL A 379 -5.90 -25.81 -4.24
C VAL A 379 -7.23 -26.52 -4.09
N LYS A 380 -7.29 -27.79 -4.47
CA LYS A 380 -8.46 -28.66 -4.32
C LYS A 380 -8.48 -29.29 -2.93
N TYR A 381 -9.62 -29.19 -2.21
CA TYR A 381 -9.81 -29.80 -0.89
C TYR A 381 -11.03 -30.72 -0.86
N ASP A 382 -10.99 -31.76 -0.01
CA ASP A 382 -12.04 -32.79 0.06
C ASP A 382 -13.02 -32.56 1.23
N SER A 383 -12.62 -31.84 2.26
CA SER A 383 -13.46 -31.63 3.45
C SER A 383 -13.17 -30.26 4.13
N ASP A 384 -14.12 -29.84 4.95
CA ASP A 384 -13.97 -28.65 5.80
C ASP A 384 -12.75 -28.72 6.72
N LEU A 385 -12.49 -29.91 7.31
CA LEU A 385 -11.32 -30.13 8.15
C LEU A 385 -10.01 -29.93 7.38
N GLU A 386 -9.97 -30.42 6.14
CA GLU A 386 -8.80 -30.25 5.27
C GLU A 386 -8.60 -28.77 4.89
N LEU A 387 -9.70 -28.04 4.58
CA LEU A 387 -9.66 -26.61 4.34
C LEU A 387 -9.12 -25.87 5.57
N GLU A 388 -9.57 -26.20 6.79
CA GLU A 388 -9.05 -25.62 8.03
C GLU A 388 -7.55 -25.85 8.18
N GLN A 389 -7.07 -27.05 7.92
CA GLN A 389 -5.64 -27.38 7.94
C GLN A 389 -4.86 -26.57 6.90
N LEU A 390 -5.38 -26.42 5.69
CA LEU A 390 -4.77 -25.61 4.62
C LEU A 390 -4.63 -24.14 5.02
N ILE A 391 -5.68 -23.55 5.61
CA ILE A 391 -5.65 -22.16 6.07
C ILE A 391 -4.58 -21.96 7.15
N THR A 392 -4.31 -22.95 8.02
CA THR A 392 -3.21 -22.83 8.99
C THR A 392 -1.83 -22.70 8.36
N LYS A 393 -1.65 -23.20 7.13
CA LYS A 393 -0.36 -23.16 6.40
C LYS A 393 -0.09 -21.82 5.73
N LEU A 394 -1.11 -20.96 5.57
CA LEU A 394 -0.95 -19.64 4.99
C LEU A 394 -0.13 -18.74 5.94
N ASP A 395 0.72 -17.91 5.35
CA ASP A 395 1.21 -16.70 5.99
C ASP A 395 0.07 -15.67 6.12
N SER A 396 0.26 -14.63 6.92
CA SER A 396 -0.71 -13.54 6.99
C SER A 396 -0.74 -12.76 5.67
N ALA A 397 -1.94 -12.30 5.28
CA ALA A 397 -2.19 -11.60 4.03
C ALA A 397 -2.94 -10.28 4.28
N LEU A 398 -2.96 -9.41 3.25
CA LEU A 398 -3.69 -8.13 3.31
C LEU A 398 -5.20 -8.34 3.31
N VAL A 399 -5.68 -9.33 2.53
CA VAL A 399 -7.11 -9.58 2.38
C VAL A 399 -7.39 -11.06 2.12
N GLY A 400 -8.49 -11.56 2.63
CA GLY A 400 -9.07 -12.84 2.23
C GLY A 400 -10.48 -12.65 1.71
N SER A 401 -10.88 -13.43 0.70
CA SER A 401 -12.25 -13.43 0.17
C SER A 401 -12.95 -14.74 0.46
N ILE A 402 -14.25 -14.65 0.74
CA ILE A 402 -15.12 -15.80 0.99
C ILE A 402 -16.30 -15.69 0.03
N PHE A 403 -16.52 -16.72 -0.76
CA PHE A 403 -17.69 -16.86 -1.62
C PHE A 403 -18.52 -18.05 -1.13
N SER A 404 -19.62 -17.78 -0.45
CA SER A 404 -20.43 -18.79 0.23
C SER A 404 -21.86 -18.32 0.46
N GLU A 405 -22.74 -19.26 0.75
CA GLU A 405 -24.08 -18.96 1.24
C GLU A 405 -24.02 -18.41 2.69
N LYS A 406 -25.07 -17.67 3.07
CA LYS A 406 -25.11 -16.90 4.33
C LYS A 406 -24.89 -17.76 5.58
N ASN A 407 -25.36 -18.99 5.59
CA ASN A 407 -25.21 -19.93 6.72
C ASN A 407 -23.79 -20.46 6.92
N GLU A 408 -22.92 -20.38 5.89
CA GLU A 408 -21.52 -20.83 5.94
C GLU A 408 -20.57 -19.70 6.33
N GLN A 409 -20.98 -18.43 6.16
CA GLN A 409 -20.11 -17.24 6.29
C GLN A 409 -19.45 -17.14 7.65
N GLY A 410 -20.19 -17.36 8.73
CA GLY A 410 -19.65 -17.22 10.10
C GLY A 410 -18.44 -18.12 10.36
N ARG A 411 -18.53 -19.39 9.95
CA ARG A 411 -17.43 -20.34 10.06
C ARG A 411 -16.21 -19.91 9.23
N LEU A 412 -16.41 -19.56 7.96
CA LEU A 412 -15.34 -19.18 7.05
C LEU A 412 -14.67 -17.85 7.46
N ILE A 413 -15.44 -16.89 7.97
CA ILE A 413 -14.90 -15.66 8.56
C ILE A 413 -13.98 -16.04 9.72
N GLY A 414 -14.41 -16.94 10.63
CA GLY A 414 -13.62 -17.40 11.76
C GLY A 414 -12.24 -17.96 11.36
N LEU A 415 -12.15 -18.67 10.23
CA LEU A 415 -10.88 -19.20 9.71
C LEU A 415 -9.89 -18.11 9.30
N LEU A 416 -10.39 -16.97 8.82
CA LEU A 416 -9.56 -15.90 8.24
C LEU A 416 -9.22 -14.77 9.24
N LEU A 417 -9.94 -14.63 10.37
CA LEU A 417 -9.76 -13.52 11.32
C LEU A 417 -8.30 -13.30 11.77
N ASN A 418 -7.56 -14.41 11.99
CA ASN A 418 -6.17 -14.36 12.43
C ASN A 418 -5.15 -14.38 11.26
N LYS A 419 -5.63 -14.34 10.01
CA LYS A 419 -4.79 -14.50 8.83
C LYS A 419 -4.74 -13.26 7.95
N VAL A 420 -5.75 -12.41 8.00
CA VAL A 420 -5.87 -11.30 7.04
C VAL A 420 -6.26 -9.99 7.74
N GLY A 421 -5.85 -8.87 7.13
CA GLY A 421 -6.24 -7.55 7.61
C GLY A 421 -7.67 -7.16 7.22
N ARG A 422 -8.20 -7.73 6.13
CA ARG A 422 -9.56 -7.49 5.62
C ARG A 422 -10.20 -8.79 5.15
N ILE A 423 -11.48 -9.00 5.44
CA ILE A 423 -12.26 -10.10 4.90
C ILE A 423 -13.33 -9.55 3.97
N ALA A 424 -13.33 -10.00 2.71
CA ALA A 424 -14.33 -9.65 1.71
C ALA A 424 -15.33 -10.80 1.57
N VAL A 425 -16.61 -10.56 1.85
CA VAL A 425 -17.67 -11.56 1.76
C VAL A 425 -18.44 -11.38 0.44
N ASN A 426 -18.46 -12.42 -0.39
CA ASN A 426 -19.03 -12.42 -1.73
C ASN A 426 -18.56 -11.24 -2.60
N ALA A 427 -17.28 -10.87 -2.40
CA ALA A 427 -16.60 -9.80 -3.10
C ALA A 427 -15.13 -10.16 -3.38
N TRP A 428 -14.61 -9.66 -4.49
CA TRP A 428 -13.22 -9.89 -4.87
C TRP A 428 -12.26 -9.05 -4.03
N PRO A 429 -11.05 -9.55 -3.77
CA PRO A 429 -10.08 -8.86 -2.91
C PRO A 429 -9.45 -7.64 -3.60
N THR A 430 -9.39 -7.63 -4.93
CA THR A 430 -8.81 -6.54 -5.73
C THR A 430 -9.59 -5.24 -5.54
N GLY A 431 -8.83 -4.15 -5.40
CA GLY A 431 -9.40 -2.84 -5.09
C GLY A 431 -9.48 -2.56 -3.58
N VAL A 432 -9.16 -1.31 -3.24
CA VAL A 432 -9.16 -0.80 -1.87
C VAL A 432 -9.87 0.54 -1.86
N SER A 433 -11.04 0.61 -1.26
CA SER A 433 -11.82 1.85 -1.10
C SER A 433 -11.16 2.77 -0.07
N VAL A 434 -11.23 4.08 -0.29
CA VAL A 434 -10.78 5.09 0.68
C VAL A 434 -11.98 5.46 1.55
N THR A 435 -12.11 4.85 2.71
CA THR A 435 -13.20 5.07 3.66
C THR A 435 -12.72 4.93 5.10
N ALA A 436 -13.50 5.43 6.05
CA ALA A 436 -13.18 5.33 7.47
C ALA A 436 -13.13 3.89 8.00
N GLY A 437 -13.97 2.99 7.46
CA GLY A 437 -14.01 1.59 7.86
C GLY A 437 -13.00 0.69 7.14
N GLN A 438 -12.20 1.24 6.22
CA GLN A 438 -11.21 0.46 5.48
C GLN A 438 -9.97 0.22 6.35
N HIS A 439 -9.53 -1.04 6.38
CA HIS A 439 -8.21 -1.42 6.87
C HIS A 439 -7.40 -2.02 5.71
N HIS A 440 -6.25 -1.42 5.39
CA HIS A 440 -5.27 -1.95 4.45
C HIS A 440 -3.96 -2.12 5.20
N GLY A 441 -3.67 -3.35 5.53
CA GLY A 441 -2.60 -3.77 6.42
C GLY A 441 -2.77 -5.24 6.75
N GLY A 442 -2.24 -5.68 7.86
CA GLY A 442 -2.32 -7.07 8.33
C GLY A 442 -1.13 -7.42 9.21
N SER A 443 -1.05 -8.67 9.65
CA SER A 443 0.11 -9.15 10.39
C SER A 443 1.28 -9.45 9.43
N PHE A 444 2.49 -9.56 9.98
CA PHE A 444 3.65 -9.99 9.20
C PHE A 444 3.41 -11.37 8.56
N PRO A 445 3.77 -11.60 7.29
CA PRO A 445 4.60 -10.77 6.42
C PRO A 445 3.87 -9.74 5.55
N ALA A 446 2.54 -9.63 5.59
CA ALA A 446 1.81 -8.69 4.77
C ALA A 446 2.08 -7.23 5.16
N SER A 447 2.21 -6.96 6.46
CA SER A 447 2.59 -5.65 6.99
C SER A 447 3.59 -5.80 8.14
N THR A 448 4.39 -4.77 8.37
CA THR A 448 5.30 -4.69 9.53
C THR A 448 4.63 -4.10 10.77
N SER A 449 3.42 -3.56 10.64
CA SER A 449 2.70 -2.90 11.74
C SER A 449 1.22 -3.27 11.72
N PRO A 450 0.81 -4.34 12.43
CA PRO A 450 -0.57 -4.85 12.38
C PRO A 450 -1.61 -3.90 13.00
N LEU A 451 -1.18 -2.92 13.78
CA LEU A 451 -2.07 -1.96 14.44
C LEU A 451 -2.41 -0.74 13.56
N HIS A 452 -1.81 -0.64 12.37
CA HIS A 452 -1.94 0.52 11.51
C HIS A 452 -2.44 0.14 10.12
N THR A 453 -3.14 1.07 9.49
CA THR A 453 -3.60 0.97 8.10
C THR A 453 -2.81 1.95 7.22
N SER A 454 -2.59 1.61 5.94
CA SER A 454 -2.02 2.52 4.94
C SER A 454 -3.08 3.30 4.15
N VAL A 455 -4.36 2.92 4.27
CA VAL A 455 -5.48 3.53 3.55
C VAL A 455 -6.61 3.90 4.51
N GLY A 456 -7.34 4.96 4.18
CA GLY A 456 -8.39 5.51 5.02
C GLY A 456 -7.86 6.53 6.03
N ARG A 457 -8.77 7.18 6.75
CA ARG A 457 -8.43 8.32 7.62
C ARG A 457 -7.42 7.96 8.73
N ASP A 458 -7.49 6.74 9.25
CA ASP A 458 -6.63 6.30 10.35
C ASP A 458 -5.16 6.10 9.91
N ALA A 459 -4.88 6.17 8.60
CA ALA A 459 -3.52 6.18 8.08
C ALA A 459 -2.67 7.33 8.63
N MET A 460 -3.28 8.47 8.99
CA MET A 460 -2.60 9.61 9.63
C MET A 460 -2.01 9.26 11.00
N LEU A 461 -2.61 8.31 11.74
CA LEU A 461 -2.20 7.94 13.10
C LEU A 461 -0.79 7.37 13.15
N ARG A 462 -0.28 6.84 12.05
CA ARG A 462 1.11 6.35 11.92
C ARG A 462 2.14 7.44 12.17
N PHE A 463 1.79 8.68 11.89
CA PHE A 463 2.68 9.85 11.92
C PHE A 463 2.48 10.76 13.13
N LEU A 464 1.72 10.28 14.09
CA LEU A 464 1.36 11.02 15.31
C LEU A 464 1.80 10.23 16.55
N ARG A 465 2.52 10.90 17.45
CA ARG A 465 2.85 10.34 18.76
C ARG A 465 2.04 11.01 19.86
N PRO A 466 1.60 10.30 20.90
CA PRO A 466 0.96 10.91 22.05
C PRO A 466 1.96 11.71 22.87
N VAL A 467 1.50 12.86 23.39
CA VAL A 467 2.22 13.67 24.37
C VAL A 467 1.21 14.08 25.43
N THR A 468 1.56 13.89 26.70
CA THR A 468 0.73 14.38 27.83
C THR A 468 1.42 15.54 28.49
N VAL A 469 0.65 16.62 28.70
CA VAL A 469 1.07 17.79 29.48
C VAL A 469 0.30 17.75 30.80
N GLN A 470 1.03 17.75 31.90
CA GLN A 470 0.47 17.68 33.26
C GLN A 470 0.43 19.04 33.89
N GLY A 471 -0.60 19.31 34.70
CA GLY A 471 -0.74 20.53 35.50
C GLY A 471 -1.11 21.76 34.68
N VAL A 472 -1.82 21.59 33.55
CA VAL A 472 -2.24 22.71 32.68
C VAL A 472 -3.73 22.99 32.85
N ASN A 473 -4.08 24.27 32.75
CA ASN A 473 -5.46 24.73 32.62
C ASN A 473 -5.91 24.61 31.15
N LEU A 474 -7.12 24.10 30.90
CA LEU A 474 -7.60 23.92 29.53
C LEU A 474 -7.64 25.23 28.73
N SER A 475 -8.07 26.32 29.37
CA SER A 475 -8.13 27.67 28.77
C SER A 475 -6.75 28.22 28.40
N GLU A 476 -5.72 27.92 29.19
CA GLU A 476 -4.35 28.37 28.93
C GLU A 476 -3.68 27.48 27.86
N SER A 477 -3.95 26.18 27.88
CA SER A 477 -3.36 25.22 26.93
C SER A 477 -3.84 25.47 25.49
N GLN A 478 -5.03 25.96 25.27
CA GLN A 478 -5.55 26.35 23.95
C GLN A 478 -4.71 27.49 23.33
N ASN A 479 -4.28 28.45 24.14
CA ASN A 479 -3.48 29.60 23.68
C ASN A 479 -1.99 29.29 23.53
N VAL A 480 -1.42 28.44 24.40
CA VAL A 480 0.02 28.18 24.45
C VAL A 480 0.44 27.06 23.49
N LEU A 481 -0.40 26.02 23.33
CA LEU A 481 -0.07 24.85 22.55
C LEU A 481 -0.69 24.84 21.14
N GLY A 482 -1.55 25.85 20.81
CA GLY A 482 -2.28 25.87 19.56
C GLY A 482 -3.12 24.60 19.39
N VAL A 483 -3.96 24.28 20.40
CA VAL A 483 -4.71 22.99 20.48
C VAL A 483 -5.52 22.70 19.23
N GLU A 484 -5.93 23.74 18.47
CA GLU A 484 -6.52 23.57 17.14
C GLU A 484 -5.62 22.81 16.16
N SER A 485 -4.30 22.87 16.35
CA SER A 485 -3.33 22.17 15.50
C SER A 485 -3.10 20.68 15.87
N TYR A 486 -3.61 20.24 17.04
CA TYR A 486 -3.31 18.92 17.60
C TYR A 486 -4.53 18.06 17.93
N GLY A 487 -5.73 18.49 17.55
CA GLY A 487 -7.00 17.83 17.74
C GLY A 487 -7.97 18.64 18.60
N ARG A 488 -9.26 18.49 18.36
CA ARG A 488 -10.32 19.03 19.23
C ARG A 488 -10.52 18.09 20.42
N LEU A 489 -10.76 18.69 21.57
CA LEU A 489 -11.19 17.99 22.78
C LEU A 489 -12.62 17.47 22.63
#